data_6bed059b0127fbf7ea122faac43e4070
#
_entry.id   6bed059b0127fbf7ea122faac43e4070
#
_cell.length_a   1.000
_cell.length_b   1.000
_cell.length_c   1.000
_cell.angle_alpha   90.00
_cell.angle_beta   90.00
_cell.angle_gamma   90.00
#
_symmetry.space_group_name_H-M   'P 1'
#
loop_
_entity.id
_entity.type
_entity.pdbx_description
1 polymer ?
#
loop_
_entity_poly.entity_id
_entity_poly.type
_entity_poly.pdbx_seq_one_letter_code
_entity_poly.pdbx_strand_id
1 'polypeptide(L)'
;MPENPRNLEALNWPAIVEETLRRRKAEKLTQREHAALAGVSIPTMAAFERGETTLSLSKAFDILRVLGLIDDATAQGPQDAFVRDAFDRWRSLTKRLPKESVSRFPHGWHRFDYCIEGDLKSPGLKELADILGKSVISHTGWPLFLIPRQSEMATREVDGAIECWLGSDEAASTNRFFRDAAHSDFWRATPQGRLFVIRGYQEDAQETFPPGTIMDTTLPIWRMGEALLHAEKFAALMRGGDSASITIRFRALYSGLSGRLLRSWASPLAGIQIEGHAARGDEAMLETVIPAENVSSRLSEHLFPLISSLYERFGVAGLSENRVKAEVDRFLESRSPLNNISP
;
A
#
# COMPACT_ATOMS: atom_id res chain seq x y z
N MET A 1 50.37 4.33 16.76
CA MET A 1 49.85 5.35 15.80
C MET A 1 48.60 4.79 15.19
N PRO A 2 47.41 5.37 15.39
CA PRO A 2 46.21 4.88 14.72
C PRO A 2 46.27 5.32 13.26
N GLU A 3 46.08 4.37 12.35
CA GLU A 3 45.92 4.60 10.93
C GLU A 3 44.72 5.53 10.66
N ASN A 4 44.95 6.48 9.79
CA ASN A 4 43.96 7.45 9.35
C ASN A 4 43.04 6.82 8.29
N PRO A 5 41.75 6.54 8.59
CA PRO A 5 40.89 5.74 7.71
C PRO A 5 40.03 6.63 6.78
N ARG A 6 40.58 7.66 6.14
CA ARG A 6 39.81 8.54 5.26
C ARG A 6 40.49 8.75 3.92
N ASN A 7 40.76 7.68 3.19
CA ASN A 7 40.79 7.75 1.73
C ASN A 7 39.39 7.47 1.21
N LEU A 8 38.56 8.51 1.09
CA LEU A 8 37.36 8.45 0.29
C LEU A 8 37.82 8.33 -1.17
N GLU A 9 37.68 7.15 -1.78
CA GLU A 9 37.84 7.00 -3.22
C GLU A 9 36.82 7.89 -3.95
N ALA A 10 37.21 8.46 -5.08
CA ALA A 10 36.35 9.30 -5.87
C ALA A 10 35.10 8.52 -6.32
N LEU A 11 33.94 9.10 -6.12
CA LEU A 11 32.64 8.49 -6.46
C LEU A 11 32.55 8.33 -7.99
N ASN A 12 32.50 7.11 -8.47
CA ASN A 12 32.36 6.80 -9.89
C ASN A 12 30.88 6.54 -10.21
N TRP A 13 30.15 7.57 -10.65
CA TRP A 13 28.72 7.48 -10.94
C TRP A 13 28.34 6.40 -11.95
N PRO A 14 29.00 6.28 -13.12
CA PRO A 14 28.73 5.19 -14.07
C PRO A 14 28.88 3.79 -13.46
N ALA A 15 29.90 3.55 -12.65
CA ALA A 15 30.11 2.27 -11.99
C ALA A 15 29.02 1.96 -10.96
N ILE A 16 28.52 2.98 -10.25
CA ILE A 16 27.40 2.83 -9.30
C ILE A 16 26.12 2.44 -10.04
N VAL A 17 25.82 3.10 -11.16
CA VAL A 17 24.65 2.77 -11.98
C VAL A 17 24.74 1.35 -12.55
N GLU A 18 25.89 0.96 -13.05
CA GLU A 18 26.14 -0.40 -13.58
C GLU A 18 25.93 -1.47 -12.48
N GLU A 19 26.52 -1.26 -11.30
CA GLU A 19 26.35 -2.19 -10.17
C GLU A 19 24.89 -2.26 -9.72
N THR A 20 24.19 -1.14 -9.72
CA THR A 20 22.76 -1.08 -9.40
C THR A 20 21.96 -1.93 -10.39
N LEU A 21 22.20 -1.79 -11.68
CA LEU A 21 21.56 -2.59 -12.72
C LEU A 21 21.87 -4.09 -12.57
N ARG A 22 23.11 -4.42 -12.25
CA ARG A 22 23.54 -5.80 -12.01
C ARG A 22 22.79 -6.42 -10.83
N ARG A 23 22.74 -5.72 -9.69
CA ARG A 23 22.02 -6.21 -8.47
C ARG A 23 20.52 -6.31 -8.73
N ARG A 24 19.90 -5.30 -9.33
CA ARG A 24 18.48 -5.35 -9.69
C ARG A 24 18.14 -6.60 -10.51
N LYS A 25 18.97 -6.93 -11.52
CA LYS A 25 18.78 -8.15 -12.33
C LYS A 25 19.00 -9.44 -11.53
N ALA A 26 19.99 -9.46 -10.64
CA ALA A 26 20.27 -10.61 -9.78
C ALA A 26 19.10 -10.87 -8.82
N GLU A 27 18.51 -9.82 -8.28
CA GLU A 27 17.30 -9.88 -7.43
C GLU A 27 16.00 -10.09 -8.23
N LYS A 28 16.07 -10.17 -9.57
CA LYS A 28 14.93 -10.33 -10.47
C LYS A 28 13.87 -9.23 -10.33
N LEU A 29 14.28 -8.04 -9.88
CA LEU A 29 13.42 -6.86 -9.80
C LEU A 29 13.19 -6.29 -11.19
N THR A 30 11.93 -6.01 -11.52
CA THR A 30 11.61 -5.14 -12.66
C THR A 30 11.98 -3.69 -12.32
N GLN A 31 12.18 -2.86 -13.34
CA GLN A 31 12.40 -1.41 -13.13
C GLN A 31 11.27 -0.77 -12.32
N ARG A 32 10.03 -1.19 -12.56
CA ARG A 32 8.84 -0.72 -11.89
C ARG A 32 8.81 -1.10 -10.40
N GLU A 33 9.10 -2.36 -10.08
CA GLU A 33 9.20 -2.81 -8.69
C GLU A 33 10.31 -2.09 -7.94
N HIS A 34 11.47 -1.89 -8.58
CA HIS A 34 12.58 -1.15 -7.99
C HIS A 34 12.21 0.32 -7.73
N ALA A 35 11.54 0.98 -8.68
CA ALA A 35 11.05 2.34 -8.50
C ALA A 35 10.06 2.46 -7.33
N ALA A 36 9.13 1.51 -7.24
CA ALA A 36 8.14 1.45 -6.16
C ALA A 36 8.78 1.24 -4.78
N LEU A 37 9.78 0.35 -4.69
CA LEU A 37 10.54 0.11 -3.46
C LEU A 37 11.34 1.34 -3.03
N ALA A 38 11.92 2.04 -4.01
CA ALA A 38 12.69 3.25 -3.76
C ALA A 38 11.83 4.50 -3.51
N GLY A 39 10.50 4.41 -3.64
CA GLY A 39 9.61 5.57 -3.51
C GLY A 39 9.83 6.62 -4.60
N VAL A 40 10.35 6.24 -5.78
CA VAL A 40 10.61 7.15 -6.90
C VAL A 40 9.70 6.83 -8.08
N SER A 41 9.47 7.83 -8.94
CA SER A 41 8.71 7.60 -10.17
C SER A 41 9.50 6.77 -11.19
N ILE A 42 8.80 6.04 -12.07
CA ILE A 42 9.44 5.27 -13.16
C ILE A 42 10.31 6.16 -14.05
N PRO A 43 9.89 7.39 -14.46
CA PRO A 43 10.78 8.30 -15.17
C PRO A 43 12.07 8.63 -14.40
N THR A 44 11.98 8.80 -13.08
CA THR A 44 13.17 9.05 -12.23
C THR A 44 14.08 7.81 -12.22
N MET A 45 13.54 6.61 -12.08
CA MET A 45 14.29 5.37 -12.16
C MET A 45 14.96 5.20 -13.54
N ALA A 46 14.24 5.49 -14.63
CA ALA A 46 14.77 5.42 -15.97
C ALA A 46 15.90 6.44 -16.20
N ALA A 47 15.78 7.64 -15.65
CA ALA A 47 16.84 8.65 -15.69
C ALA A 47 18.09 8.18 -14.92
N PHE A 48 17.91 7.58 -13.74
CA PHE A 48 18.98 6.97 -12.97
C PHE A 48 19.71 5.88 -13.77
N GLU A 49 18.97 4.95 -14.36
CA GLU A 49 19.54 3.84 -15.12
C GLU A 49 20.26 4.27 -16.42
N ARG A 50 19.92 5.43 -16.96
CA ARG A 50 20.69 6.10 -18.05
C ARG A 50 21.93 6.82 -17.57
N GLY A 51 22.16 6.88 -16.25
CA GLY A 51 23.30 7.58 -15.67
C GLY A 51 23.16 9.09 -15.64
N GLU A 52 21.93 9.64 -15.74
CA GLU A 52 21.69 11.07 -15.68
C GLU A 52 22.10 11.66 -14.33
N THR A 53 22.83 12.78 -14.35
CA THR A 53 23.34 13.44 -13.15
C THR A 53 22.43 14.57 -12.64
N THR A 54 21.28 14.77 -13.28
CA THR A 54 20.28 15.80 -12.91
C THR A 54 19.35 15.37 -11.77
N LEU A 55 19.45 14.12 -11.33
CA LEU A 55 18.69 13.60 -10.19
C LEU A 55 19.11 14.25 -8.88
N SER A 56 18.15 14.52 -8.01
CA SER A 56 18.50 14.90 -6.63
C SER A 56 19.24 13.73 -5.94
N LEU A 57 20.24 14.08 -5.13
CA LEU A 57 21.04 13.10 -4.40
C LEU A 57 20.17 12.21 -3.50
N SER A 58 19.11 12.74 -2.90
CA SER A 58 18.15 11.99 -2.11
C SER A 58 17.52 10.87 -2.92
N LYS A 59 16.99 11.16 -4.12
CA LYS A 59 16.37 10.13 -4.98
C LYS A 59 17.36 9.08 -5.46
N ALA A 60 18.60 9.49 -5.74
CA ALA A 60 19.67 8.56 -6.08
C ALA A 60 19.97 7.61 -4.90
N PHE A 61 20.03 8.14 -3.69
CA PHE A 61 20.23 7.34 -2.48
C PHE A 61 19.06 6.39 -2.20
N ASP A 62 17.83 6.82 -2.41
CA ASP A 62 16.65 5.97 -2.26
C ASP A 62 16.71 4.75 -3.20
N ILE A 63 17.14 4.96 -4.45
CA ILE A 63 17.33 3.89 -5.45
C ILE A 63 18.43 2.92 -5.01
N LEU A 64 19.59 3.44 -4.61
CA LEU A 64 20.76 2.64 -4.22
C LEU A 64 20.50 1.82 -2.95
N ARG A 65 19.72 2.38 -2.03
CA ARG A 65 19.38 1.80 -0.73
C ARG A 65 18.59 0.51 -0.87
N VAL A 66 17.64 0.43 -1.81
CA VAL A 66 16.83 -0.78 -2.07
C VAL A 66 17.70 -2.00 -2.35
N LEU A 67 18.87 -1.80 -2.96
CA LEU A 67 19.78 -2.89 -3.34
C LEU A 67 20.99 -3.02 -2.38
N GLY A 68 20.94 -2.35 -1.22
CA GLY A 68 22.02 -2.40 -0.23
C GLY A 68 23.36 -1.85 -0.74
N LEU A 69 23.31 -0.88 -1.68
CA LEU A 69 24.50 -0.17 -2.17
C LEU A 69 24.85 1.04 -1.30
N ILE A 70 23.91 1.47 -0.48
CA ILE A 70 24.13 2.45 0.60
C ILE A 70 23.61 1.81 1.87
N ASP A 71 24.46 1.75 2.86
CA ASP A 71 24.12 1.34 4.20
C ASP A 71 23.73 2.59 5.00
N ASP A 72 22.42 2.80 5.14
CA ASP A 72 21.86 3.85 5.97
C ASP A 72 21.40 3.25 7.31
N ALA A 73 22.33 2.90 8.14
CA ALA A 73 22.02 2.54 9.52
C ALA A 73 21.30 3.67 10.29
N THR A 74 21.19 4.86 9.71
CA THR A 74 20.67 6.06 10.37
C THR A 74 19.45 6.73 9.71
N ALA A 75 19.07 6.40 8.46
CA ALA A 75 18.05 7.17 7.73
C ALA A 75 16.74 6.44 7.42
N GLN A 76 16.67 5.12 7.57
CA GLN A 76 15.40 4.41 7.39
C GLN A 76 14.72 4.21 8.75
N GLY A 77 13.59 4.89 8.93
CA GLY A 77 12.75 4.65 10.09
C GLY A 77 12.27 3.18 10.16
N PRO A 78 11.94 2.69 11.35
CA PRO A 78 11.46 1.31 11.54
C PRO A 78 10.26 0.94 10.66
N GLN A 79 9.45 1.93 10.25
CA GLN A 79 8.32 1.74 9.33
C GLN A 79 8.80 1.40 7.92
N ASP A 80 9.82 2.07 7.40
CA ASP A 80 10.32 1.83 6.04
C ASP A 80 10.99 0.46 5.92
N ALA A 81 11.73 0.05 6.94
CA ALA A 81 12.28 -1.30 7.02
C ALA A 81 11.16 -2.34 7.02
N PHE A 82 10.12 -2.16 7.84
CA PHE A 82 8.96 -3.07 7.90
C PHE A 82 8.24 -3.15 6.55
N VAL A 83 8.01 -2.03 5.86
CA VAL A 83 7.34 -2.00 4.56
C VAL A 83 8.16 -2.73 3.51
N ARG A 84 9.49 -2.55 3.48
CA ARG A 84 10.38 -3.28 2.59
C ARG A 84 10.32 -4.78 2.83
N ASP A 85 10.47 -5.21 4.09
CA ASP A 85 10.42 -6.62 4.47
C ASP A 85 9.07 -7.25 4.09
N ALA A 86 7.97 -6.54 4.30
CA ALA A 86 6.63 -7.01 3.93
C ALA A 86 6.48 -7.14 2.39
N PHE A 87 7.02 -6.19 1.62
CA PHE A 87 6.99 -6.24 0.16
C PHE A 87 7.86 -7.38 -0.39
N ASP A 88 9.05 -7.59 0.16
CA ASP A 88 9.94 -8.69 -0.21
C ASP A 88 9.32 -10.04 0.15
N ARG A 89 8.60 -10.11 1.26
CA ARG A 89 7.85 -11.30 1.65
C ARG A 89 6.75 -11.63 0.64
N TRP A 90 5.92 -10.65 0.23
CA TRP A 90 4.92 -10.84 -0.82
C TRP A 90 5.57 -11.31 -2.14
N ARG A 91 6.67 -10.70 -2.56
CA ARG A 91 7.42 -11.12 -3.75
C ARG A 91 7.91 -12.56 -3.64
N SER A 92 8.40 -12.96 -2.47
CA SER A 92 8.85 -14.33 -2.22
C SER A 92 7.71 -15.34 -2.38
N LEU A 93 6.51 -15.01 -1.85
CA LEU A 93 5.32 -15.85 -1.96
C LEU A 93 4.86 -16.00 -3.42
N THR A 94 4.92 -14.92 -4.20
CA THR A 94 4.43 -14.88 -5.58
C THR A 94 5.50 -15.26 -6.63
N LYS A 95 6.76 -15.42 -6.25
CA LYS A 95 7.90 -15.65 -7.16
C LYS A 95 7.72 -16.84 -8.08
N ARG A 96 7.06 -17.91 -7.61
CA ARG A 96 6.85 -19.16 -8.36
C ARG A 96 5.65 -19.11 -9.29
N LEU A 97 4.77 -18.12 -9.14
CA LEU A 97 3.59 -17.96 -9.97
C LEU A 97 3.97 -17.43 -11.36
N PRO A 98 3.18 -17.72 -12.40
CA PRO A 98 3.30 -17.09 -13.71
C PRO A 98 3.29 -15.58 -13.60
N LYS A 99 3.91 -14.86 -14.55
CA LYS A 99 3.96 -13.39 -14.54
C LYS A 99 2.57 -12.77 -14.68
N GLU A 100 1.69 -13.47 -15.36
CA GLU A 100 0.31 -13.10 -15.66
C GLU A 100 -0.65 -13.43 -14.51
N SER A 101 -0.16 -14.14 -13.48
CA SER A 101 -0.98 -14.50 -12.32
C SER A 101 -1.60 -13.26 -11.67
N VAL A 102 -2.89 -13.32 -11.38
CA VAL A 102 -3.62 -12.24 -10.70
C VAL A 102 -3.03 -11.91 -9.33
N SER A 103 -2.44 -12.90 -8.64
CA SER A 103 -1.78 -12.71 -7.35
C SER A 103 -0.44 -11.96 -7.44
N ARG A 104 0.08 -11.73 -8.66
CA ARG A 104 1.25 -10.88 -8.94
C ARG A 104 0.87 -9.46 -9.35
N PHE A 105 -0.41 -9.19 -9.49
CA PHE A 105 -0.95 -7.88 -9.87
C PHE A 105 -0.34 -7.32 -11.17
N PRO A 106 -0.44 -8.04 -12.30
CA PRO A 106 0.26 -7.69 -13.53
C PRO A 106 -0.12 -6.31 -14.10
N HIS A 107 -1.32 -5.82 -13.77
CA HIS A 107 -1.83 -4.55 -14.26
C HIS A 107 -1.70 -3.39 -13.25
N GLY A 108 -1.20 -3.66 -12.05
CA GLY A 108 -1.04 -2.68 -11.00
C GLY A 108 -1.68 -3.10 -9.68
N TRP A 109 -1.40 -2.33 -8.67
CA TRP A 109 -1.82 -2.60 -7.31
C TRP A 109 -1.87 -1.30 -6.50
N HIS A 110 -2.56 -1.36 -5.37
CA HIS A 110 -2.43 -0.37 -4.32
C HIS A 110 -1.87 -1.03 -3.05
N ARG A 111 -1.07 -0.26 -2.34
CA ARG A 111 -0.52 -0.61 -1.04
C ARG A 111 -0.96 0.42 -0.03
N PHE A 112 -1.46 -0.04 1.09
CA PHE A 112 -1.64 0.80 2.27
C PHE A 112 -0.71 0.30 3.36
N ASP A 113 0.00 1.22 3.98
CA ASP A 113 0.73 0.94 5.19
C ASP A 113 0.51 2.06 6.20
N TYR A 114 0.48 1.69 7.45
CA TYR A 114 0.44 2.67 8.52
C TYR A 114 1.20 2.17 9.75
N CYS A 115 1.64 3.10 10.56
CA CYS A 115 2.09 2.83 11.92
C CYS A 115 1.33 3.73 12.89
N ILE A 116 1.12 3.19 14.08
CA ILE A 116 0.65 3.96 15.23
C ILE A 116 1.83 4.28 16.13
N GLU A 117 1.91 5.51 16.59
CA GLU A 117 3.00 6.04 17.43
C GLU A 117 2.39 6.65 18.70
N GLY A 118 3.01 6.35 19.85
CA GLY A 118 2.55 6.81 21.18
C GLY A 118 2.81 5.77 22.24
N ASP A 119 2.11 5.89 23.37
CA ASP A 119 2.14 4.90 24.42
C ASP A 119 1.23 3.72 24.07
N LEU A 120 1.85 2.63 23.66
CA LEU A 120 1.17 1.44 23.15
C LEU A 120 1.39 0.24 24.08
N LYS A 121 0.41 -0.66 24.12
CA LYS A 121 0.60 -2.01 24.63
C LYS A 121 1.65 -2.75 23.83
N SER A 122 2.27 -3.74 24.45
CA SER A 122 3.18 -4.69 23.78
C SER A 122 2.54 -6.09 23.75
N PRO A 123 1.51 -6.32 22.91
CA PRO A 123 0.82 -7.60 22.88
C PRO A 123 1.72 -8.72 22.37
N GLY A 124 1.50 -9.93 22.85
CA GLY A 124 2.00 -11.14 22.20
C GLY A 124 1.27 -11.37 20.86
N LEU A 125 1.81 -12.24 19.99
CA LEU A 125 1.23 -12.46 18.64
C LEU A 125 -0.22 -12.97 18.69
N LYS A 126 -0.57 -13.82 19.66
CA LYS A 126 -1.95 -14.27 19.83
C LYS A 126 -2.90 -13.13 20.19
N GLU A 127 -2.51 -12.26 21.11
CA GLU A 127 -3.32 -11.09 21.46
C GLU A 127 -3.40 -10.10 20.30
N LEU A 128 -2.31 -9.91 19.53
CA LEU A 128 -2.33 -9.12 18.31
C LEU A 128 -3.34 -9.66 17.29
N ALA A 129 -3.43 -10.98 17.11
CA ALA A 129 -4.42 -11.58 16.23
C ALA A 129 -5.86 -11.25 16.67
N ASP A 130 -6.14 -11.32 17.98
CA ASP A 130 -7.44 -10.94 18.53
C ASP A 130 -7.75 -9.44 18.34
N ILE A 131 -6.74 -8.57 18.52
CA ILE A 131 -6.86 -7.13 18.28
C ILE A 131 -7.16 -6.86 16.80
N LEU A 132 -6.41 -7.48 15.89
CA LEU A 132 -6.66 -7.35 14.44
C LEU A 132 -8.07 -7.80 14.07
N GLY A 133 -8.51 -8.96 14.57
CA GLY A 133 -9.88 -9.45 14.33
C GLY A 133 -10.96 -8.47 14.81
N LYS A 134 -10.75 -7.85 15.97
CA LYS A 134 -11.66 -6.83 16.52
C LYS A 134 -11.60 -5.51 15.74
N SER A 135 -10.51 -5.22 15.05
CA SER A 135 -10.31 -3.97 14.30
C SER A 135 -10.90 -3.99 12.90
N VAL A 136 -11.29 -5.15 12.38
CA VAL A 136 -11.84 -5.29 11.02
C VAL A 136 -12.99 -4.32 10.79
N ILE A 137 -12.92 -3.63 9.66
CA ILE A 137 -13.96 -2.75 9.09
C ILE A 137 -14.40 -3.38 7.76
N SER A 138 -15.68 -3.43 7.50
CA SER A 138 -16.26 -4.16 6.36
C SER A 138 -17.34 -3.34 5.64
N HIS A 139 -17.03 -2.10 5.27
CA HIS A 139 -17.94 -1.27 4.47
C HIS A 139 -17.88 -1.62 2.98
N THR A 140 -16.70 -2.03 2.48
CA THR A 140 -16.48 -2.30 1.06
C THR A 140 -16.78 -3.74 0.64
N GLY A 141 -17.26 -4.58 1.56
CA GLY A 141 -17.57 -5.99 1.30
C GLY A 141 -16.38 -6.94 1.38
N TRP A 142 -15.16 -6.47 1.09
CA TRP A 142 -13.91 -7.22 1.25
C TRP A 142 -12.95 -6.43 2.12
N PRO A 143 -12.96 -6.66 3.44
CA PRO A 143 -12.23 -5.84 4.40
C PRO A 143 -10.72 -5.92 4.19
N LEU A 144 -10.03 -4.86 4.60
CA LEU A 144 -8.60 -4.89 4.78
C LEU A 144 -8.25 -5.74 6.02
N PHE A 145 -7.07 -6.36 6.00
CA PHE A 145 -6.60 -7.21 7.10
C PHE A 145 -7.58 -8.34 7.45
N LEU A 146 -8.21 -8.92 6.43
CA LEU A 146 -9.15 -10.03 6.59
C LEU A 146 -8.45 -11.23 7.24
N ILE A 147 -9.07 -11.79 8.29
CA ILE A 147 -8.64 -13.02 8.95
C ILE A 147 -9.60 -14.13 8.50
N PRO A 148 -9.18 -15.01 7.56
CA PRO A 148 -10.02 -16.08 7.09
C PRO A 148 -10.27 -17.13 8.17
N ARG A 149 -11.47 -17.71 8.19
CA ARG A 149 -11.81 -18.82 9.08
C ARG A 149 -11.28 -20.18 8.58
N GLN A 150 -10.91 -20.27 7.29
CA GLN A 150 -10.44 -21.52 6.66
C GLN A 150 -8.96 -21.73 6.98
N SER A 151 -8.62 -22.95 7.42
CA SER A 151 -7.25 -23.28 7.88
C SER A 151 -6.16 -23.13 6.82
N GLU A 152 -6.50 -23.33 5.55
CA GLU A 152 -5.53 -23.23 4.44
C GLU A 152 -5.08 -21.79 4.17
N MET A 153 -5.93 -20.82 4.49
CA MET A 153 -5.68 -19.39 4.34
C MET A 153 -5.51 -18.68 5.68
N ALA A 154 -5.34 -19.44 6.76
CA ALA A 154 -5.17 -18.88 8.09
C ALA A 154 -3.96 -17.95 8.17
N THR A 155 -4.05 -16.99 9.07
CA THR A 155 -2.92 -16.15 9.44
C THR A 155 -1.75 -17.01 9.93
N ARG A 156 -0.53 -16.57 9.64
CA ARG A 156 0.71 -17.22 10.03
C ARG A 156 1.57 -16.28 10.84
N GLU A 157 2.30 -16.84 11.79
CA GLU A 157 3.33 -16.14 12.53
C GLU A 157 4.67 -16.32 11.79
N VAL A 158 5.25 -15.22 11.32
CA VAL A 158 6.52 -15.22 10.58
C VAL A 158 7.37 -14.04 11.05
N ASP A 159 8.57 -14.33 11.53
CA ASP A 159 9.57 -13.33 11.93
C ASP A 159 9.00 -12.25 12.90
N GLY A 160 8.26 -12.69 13.92
CA GLY A 160 7.68 -11.79 14.92
C GLY A 160 6.52 -10.91 14.42
N ALA A 161 5.95 -11.23 13.27
CA ALA A 161 4.77 -10.60 12.71
C ALA A 161 3.66 -11.62 12.44
N ILE A 162 2.44 -11.14 12.32
CA ILE A 162 1.31 -11.91 11.77
C ILE A 162 1.16 -11.52 10.31
N GLU A 163 1.04 -12.50 9.44
CA GLU A 163 0.78 -12.29 8.01
C GLU A 163 -0.36 -13.18 7.51
N CYS A 164 -1.00 -12.74 6.45
CA CYS A 164 -1.97 -13.52 5.69
C CYS A 164 -1.77 -13.28 4.20
N TRP A 165 -1.80 -14.35 3.42
CA TRP A 165 -1.81 -14.29 1.97
C TRP A 165 -3.02 -15.00 1.43
N LEU A 166 -3.89 -14.25 0.76
CA LEU A 166 -5.11 -14.73 0.12
C LEU A 166 -4.93 -15.07 -1.37
N GLY A 167 -3.69 -15.00 -1.87
CA GLY A 167 -3.36 -15.45 -3.22
C GLY A 167 -3.46 -16.96 -3.35
N SER A 168 -3.74 -17.44 -4.55
CA SER A 168 -3.79 -18.86 -4.84
C SER A 168 -2.74 -19.24 -5.87
N ASP A 169 -2.23 -20.46 -5.78
CA ASP A 169 -1.68 -21.17 -6.92
C ASP A 169 -2.87 -21.51 -7.83
N GLU A 170 -2.98 -20.81 -8.97
CA GLU A 170 -4.16 -20.86 -9.86
C GLU A 170 -4.54 -22.28 -10.31
N ALA A 171 -3.56 -23.17 -10.35
CA ALA A 171 -3.75 -24.57 -10.74
C ALA A 171 -4.52 -25.40 -9.68
N ALA A 172 -4.49 -24.99 -8.42
CA ALA A 172 -5.06 -25.75 -7.31
C ALA A 172 -6.39 -25.17 -6.78
N SER A 173 -6.72 -23.90 -7.09
CA SER A 173 -7.89 -23.26 -6.51
C SER A 173 -9.15 -23.45 -7.37
N THR A 174 -10.12 -24.15 -6.82
CA THR A 174 -11.50 -24.22 -7.34
C THR A 174 -12.33 -22.99 -6.93
N ASN A 175 -11.82 -22.16 -6.03
CA ASN A 175 -12.57 -21.04 -5.47
C ASN A 175 -12.44 -19.79 -6.37
N ARG A 176 -13.55 -19.38 -6.95
CA ARG A 176 -13.66 -18.23 -7.87
C ARG A 176 -13.19 -16.90 -7.27
N PHE A 177 -13.30 -16.72 -5.96
CA PHE A 177 -12.90 -15.48 -5.28
C PHE A 177 -11.40 -15.19 -5.37
N PHE A 178 -10.54 -16.21 -5.44
CA PHE A 178 -9.10 -16.05 -5.48
C PHE A 178 -8.52 -15.96 -6.90
N ARG A 179 -9.39 -15.84 -7.91
CA ARG A 179 -8.99 -15.70 -9.32
C ARG A 179 -8.98 -14.26 -9.80
N ASP A 180 -9.17 -13.30 -8.90
CA ASP A 180 -9.08 -11.90 -9.26
C ASP A 180 -8.08 -11.15 -8.34
N ALA A 181 -7.52 -10.07 -8.89
CA ALA A 181 -6.52 -9.27 -8.20
C ALA A 181 -7.08 -8.54 -6.95
N ALA A 182 -8.40 -8.26 -6.94
CA ALA A 182 -9.05 -7.56 -5.84
C ALA A 182 -9.25 -8.42 -4.59
N HIS A 183 -9.10 -9.76 -4.72
CA HIS A 183 -9.25 -10.72 -3.62
C HIS A 183 -7.96 -11.48 -3.31
N SER A 184 -6.84 -11.11 -3.93
CA SER A 184 -5.52 -11.72 -3.76
C SER A 184 -4.63 -10.92 -2.83
N ASP A 185 -5.11 -10.63 -1.63
CA ASP A 185 -4.42 -9.77 -0.67
C ASP A 185 -3.18 -10.43 -0.05
N PHE A 186 -2.16 -9.64 0.19
CA PHE A 186 -1.16 -9.95 1.20
C PHE A 186 -1.14 -8.83 2.23
N TRP A 187 -1.19 -9.19 3.51
CA TRP A 187 -1.03 -8.23 4.59
C TRP A 187 -0.12 -8.78 5.70
N ARG A 188 0.50 -7.86 6.43
CA ARG A 188 1.39 -8.14 7.55
C ARG A 188 1.20 -7.11 8.65
N ALA A 189 1.27 -7.56 9.91
CA ALA A 189 1.11 -6.71 11.10
C ALA A 189 2.11 -7.11 12.19
N THR A 190 2.61 -6.13 12.95
CA THR A 190 3.54 -6.37 14.06
C THR A 190 2.99 -5.86 15.40
N PRO A 191 3.46 -6.44 16.54
CA PRO A 191 3.12 -5.96 17.87
C PRO A 191 3.48 -4.49 18.14
N GLN A 192 4.41 -3.92 17.36
CA GLN A 192 4.82 -2.51 17.43
C GLN A 192 3.88 -1.56 16.69
N GLY A 193 2.70 -2.03 16.28
CA GLY A 193 1.70 -1.18 15.64
C GLY A 193 1.99 -0.81 14.20
N ARG A 194 2.76 -1.64 13.46
CA ARG A 194 3.04 -1.45 12.02
C ARG A 194 2.23 -2.43 11.20
N LEU A 195 1.50 -1.91 10.22
CA LEU A 195 0.65 -2.68 9.35
C LEU A 195 0.92 -2.37 7.88
N PHE A 196 0.78 -3.39 7.05
CA PHE A 196 0.99 -3.35 5.61
C PHE A 196 -0.05 -4.21 4.92
N VAL A 197 -0.62 -3.73 3.83
CA VAL A 197 -1.47 -4.51 2.92
C VAL A 197 -1.21 -4.10 1.49
N ILE A 198 -1.14 -5.09 0.59
CA ILE A 198 -1.08 -4.91 -0.87
C ILE A 198 -2.19 -5.69 -1.53
N ARG A 199 -2.84 -5.09 -2.54
CA ARG A 199 -4.00 -5.60 -3.24
C ARG A 199 -4.04 -5.10 -4.67
N GLY A 200 -4.50 -5.91 -5.62
CA GLY A 200 -4.79 -5.48 -6.98
C GLY A 200 -6.06 -4.62 -7.06
N TYR A 201 -6.26 -4.02 -8.24
CA TYR A 201 -7.45 -3.18 -8.48
C TYR A 201 -8.69 -4.03 -8.74
N GLN A 202 -9.81 -3.63 -8.16
CA GLN A 202 -11.10 -4.29 -8.37
C GLN A 202 -11.57 -4.09 -9.82
N GLU A 203 -11.22 -2.97 -10.42
CA GLU A 203 -11.52 -2.63 -11.81
C GLU A 203 -10.91 -3.62 -12.80
N ASP A 204 -9.77 -4.21 -12.44
CA ASP A 204 -9.05 -5.16 -13.29
C ASP A 204 -9.67 -6.57 -13.30
N ALA A 205 -10.55 -6.85 -12.34
CA ALA A 205 -11.27 -8.12 -12.24
C ALA A 205 -12.59 -8.15 -13.04
N GLN A 206 -12.98 -7.03 -13.63
CA GLN A 206 -14.28 -6.89 -14.31
C GLN A 206 -14.19 -7.22 -15.80
N GLU A 207 -15.22 -7.91 -16.30
CA GLU A 207 -15.36 -8.22 -17.73
C GLU A 207 -15.72 -7.00 -18.58
N THR A 208 -16.19 -5.91 -17.94
CA THR A 208 -16.69 -4.71 -18.63
C THR A 208 -15.57 -3.88 -19.26
N PHE A 209 -14.41 -3.85 -18.64
CA PHE A 209 -13.25 -3.10 -19.11
C PHE A 209 -12.02 -4.00 -19.18
N PRO A 210 -11.14 -3.80 -20.18
CA PRO A 210 -9.85 -4.47 -20.18
C PRO A 210 -9.05 -4.08 -18.91
N PRO A 211 -8.37 -5.04 -18.26
CA PRO A 211 -7.53 -4.75 -17.11
C PRO A 211 -6.49 -3.65 -17.40
N GLY A 212 -6.22 -2.81 -16.42
CA GLY A 212 -5.24 -1.71 -16.55
C GLY A 212 -5.77 -0.45 -17.26
N THR A 213 -7.07 -0.36 -17.59
CA THR A 213 -7.59 0.74 -18.41
C THR A 213 -8.34 1.82 -17.64
N ILE A 214 -8.93 1.47 -16.49
CA ILE A 214 -9.69 2.44 -15.70
C ILE A 214 -9.23 2.48 -14.24
N MET A 215 -9.53 3.60 -13.59
CA MET A 215 -9.49 3.82 -12.15
C MET A 215 -10.83 4.37 -11.72
N ASP A 216 -11.49 3.76 -10.76
CA ASP A 216 -12.79 4.23 -10.28
C ASP A 216 -12.67 5.50 -9.42
N THR A 217 -13.70 6.36 -9.47
CA THR A 217 -13.73 7.61 -8.72
C THR A 217 -14.16 7.45 -7.26
N THR A 218 -14.71 6.30 -6.87
CA THR A 218 -15.24 6.08 -5.50
C THR A 218 -14.40 5.10 -4.71
N LEU A 219 -13.88 4.06 -5.36
CA LEU A 219 -13.11 3.00 -4.69
C LEU A 219 -11.89 3.51 -3.92
N PRO A 220 -11.09 4.48 -4.40
CA PRO A 220 -9.99 5.02 -3.61
C PRO A 220 -10.44 5.69 -2.32
N ILE A 221 -11.56 6.42 -2.35
CA ILE A 221 -12.14 7.08 -1.17
C ILE A 221 -12.56 6.02 -0.14
N TRP A 222 -13.30 5.01 -0.59
CA TRP A 222 -13.81 3.94 0.26
C TRP A 222 -12.68 3.09 0.85
N ARG A 223 -11.69 2.70 0.04
CA ARG A 223 -10.57 1.87 0.49
C ARG A 223 -9.65 2.58 1.47
N MET A 224 -9.30 3.84 1.21
CA MET A 224 -8.51 4.63 2.17
C MET A 224 -9.34 4.97 3.42
N GLY A 225 -10.65 5.25 3.27
CA GLY A 225 -11.55 5.44 4.39
C GLY A 225 -11.62 4.22 5.30
N GLU A 226 -11.76 3.03 4.73
CA GLU A 226 -11.76 1.78 5.48
C GLU A 226 -10.43 1.53 6.20
N ALA A 227 -9.30 1.87 5.55
CA ALA A 227 -7.98 1.77 6.16
C ALA A 227 -7.79 2.72 7.35
N LEU A 228 -8.25 3.97 7.24
CA LEU A 228 -8.17 4.95 8.32
C LEU A 228 -9.09 4.58 9.50
N LEU A 229 -10.30 4.10 9.23
CA LEU A 229 -11.21 3.59 10.28
C LEU A 229 -10.64 2.36 10.98
N HIS A 230 -10.01 1.45 10.22
CA HIS A 230 -9.30 0.31 10.79
C HIS A 230 -8.16 0.79 11.69
N ALA A 231 -7.35 1.77 11.24
CA ALA A 231 -6.25 2.32 12.00
C ALA A 231 -6.72 2.99 13.31
N GLU A 232 -7.83 3.74 13.29
CA GLU A 232 -8.44 4.33 14.49
C GLU A 232 -8.82 3.24 15.50
N LYS A 233 -9.54 2.22 15.04
CA LYS A 233 -10.02 1.13 15.90
C LYS A 233 -8.87 0.30 16.45
N PHE A 234 -7.85 0.02 15.61
CA PHE A 234 -6.64 -0.67 16.01
C PHE A 234 -5.86 0.15 17.04
N ALA A 235 -5.68 1.46 16.83
CA ALA A 235 -5.02 2.36 17.77
C ALA A 235 -5.73 2.39 19.14
N ALA A 236 -7.06 2.43 19.14
CA ALA A 236 -7.84 2.40 20.38
C ALA A 236 -7.62 1.11 21.19
N LEU A 237 -7.50 -0.04 20.51
CA LEU A 237 -7.25 -1.34 21.15
C LEU A 237 -5.80 -1.52 21.60
N MET A 238 -4.86 -0.86 20.91
CA MET A 238 -3.42 -0.89 21.22
C MET A 238 -2.99 0.13 22.26
N ARG A 239 -3.85 1.04 22.68
CA ARG A 239 -3.56 2.11 23.64
C ARG A 239 -3.04 1.55 24.97
N GLY A 240 -1.90 2.07 25.44
CA GLY A 240 -1.26 1.64 26.69
C GLY A 240 -1.93 2.20 27.96
N GLY A 241 -2.43 3.43 27.90
CA GLY A 241 -3.15 4.08 28.98
C GLY A 241 -4.29 4.96 28.48
N ASP A 242 -5.29 5.24 29.33
CA ASP A 242 -6.51 5.96 28.92
C ASP A 242 -6.25 7.38 28.39
N SER A 243 -5.20 8.04 28.86
CA SER A 243 -4.82 9.41 28.47
C SER A 243 -3.71 9.44 27.39
N ALA A 244 -3.28 8.29 26.89
CA ALA A 244 -2.23 8.23 25.86
C ALA A 244 -2.71 8.83 24.55
N SER A 245 -2.00 9.83 24.04
CA SER A 245 -2.19 10.34 22.69
C SER A 245 -1.52 9.40 21.69
N ILE A 246 -2.25 9.00 20.66
CA ILE A 246 -1.75 8.13 19.59
C ILE A 246 -1.85 8.87 18.27
N THR A 247 -0.77 8.80 17.51
CA THR A 247 -0.70 9.34 16.14
C THR A 247 -0.68 8.19 15.14
N ILE A 248 -1.46 8.32 14.07
CA ILE A 248 -1.45 7.43 12.92
C ILE A 248 -0.64 8.10 11.82
N ARG A 249 0.42 7.44 11.36
CA ARG A 249 1.13 7.78 10.13
C ARG A 249 0.67 6.82 9.05
N PHE A 250 -0.09 7.30 8.09
CA PHE A 250 -0.69 6.52 7.01
C PHE A 250 -0.07 6.86 5.67
N ARG A 251 0.18 5.83 4.86
CA ARG A 251 0.66 5.96 3.49
C ARG A 251 -0.16 5.09 2.55
N ALA A 252 -0.43 5.61 1.35
CA ALA A 252 -1.04 4.88 0.25
C ALA A 252 -0.17 5.03 -1.00
N LEU A 253 0.21 3.91 -1.61
CA LEU A 253 0.90 3.88 -2.90
C LEU A 253 0.01 3.19 -3.92
N TYR A 254 -0.27 3.88 -5.01
CA TYR A 254 -0.94 3.36 -6.19
C TYR A 254 0.08 3.17 -7.31
N SER A 255 0.11 1.99 -7.92
CA SER A 255 1.03 1.63 -9.01
C SER A 255 0.27 1.08 -10.20
N GLY A 256 0.78 1.25 -11.41
CA GLY A 256 0.09 0.83 -12.63
C GLY A 256 -0.98 1.81 -13.08
N LEU A 257 -0.81 3.09 -12.78
CA LEU A 257 -1.76 4.13 -13.16
C LEU A 257 -1.62 4.56 -14.62
N SER A 258 -0.46 4.40 -15.21
CA SER A 258 -0.19 4.86 -16.59
C SER A 258 -1.21 4.30 -17.58
N GLY A 259 -1.88 5.19 -18.31
CA GLY A 259 -2.90 4.84 -19.29
C GLY A 259 -4.30 4.59 -18.73
N ARG A 260 -4.45 4.49 -17.41
CA ARG A 260 -5.79 4.39 -16.81
C ARG A 260 -6.54 5.70 -16.94
N LEU A 261 -7.84 5.59 -17.24
CA LEU A 261 -8.78 6.70 -17.24
C LEU A 261 -9.53 6.75 -15.91
N LEU A 262 -9.62 7.92 -15.30
CA LEU A 262 -10.46 8.11 -14.11
C LEU A 262 -11.93 8.09 -14.55
N ARG A 263 -12.72 7.20 -13.94
CA ARG A 263 -14.09 6.93 -14.38
C ARG A 263 -15.00 6.57 -13.22
N SER A 264 -16.24 7.05 -13.24
CA SER A 264 -17.26 6.61 -12.30
C SER A 264 -17.84 5.28 -12.77
N TRP A 265 -17.53 4.20 -12.05
CA TRP A 265 -17.96 2.84 -12.40
C TRP A 265 -18.59 2.09 -11.21
N ALA A 266 -17.92 1.98 -10.09
CA ALA A 266 -18.42 1.20 -8.95
C ALA A 266 -19.68 1.80 -8.32
N SER A 267 -19.85 3.11 -8.44
CA SER A 267 -21.04 3.81 -8.00
C SER A 267 -21.49 4.86 -9.02
N PRO A 268 -22.23 4.47 -10.08
CA PRO A 268 -22.66 5.39 -11.14
C PRO A 268 -23.48 6.59 -10.66
N LEU A 269 -24.08 6.47 -9.47
CA LEU A 269 -24.86 7.54 -8.83
C LEU A 269 -24.03 8.36 -7.83
N ALA A 270 -22.71 8.14 -7.76
CA ALA A 270 -21.81 8.90 -6.92
C ALA A 270 -21.84 10.39 -7.27
N GLY A 271 -21.68 11.21 -6.23
CA GLY A 271 -21.58 12.66 -6.43
C GLY A 271 -20.32 13.10 -7.18
N ILE A 272 -19.33 12.20 -7.30
CA ILE A 272 -18.10 12.42 -8.07
C ILE A 272 -18.25 11.72 -9.42
N GLN A 273 -18.81 12.44 -10.36
CA GLN A 273 -18.85 12.02 -11.76
C GLN A 273 -17.76 12.77 -12.52
N ILE A 274 -16.65 12.10 -12.76
CA ILE A 274 -15.52 12.63 -13.52
C ILE A 274 -15.21 11.60 -14.61
N GLU A 275 -15.09 12.06 -15.84
CA GLU A 275 -14.79 11.18 -16.99
C GLU A 275 -13.53 11.65 -17.72
N GLY A 276 -12.73 10.69 -18.13
CA GLY A 276 -11.97 10.82 -19.35
C GLY A 276 -10.55 11.33 -19.27
N HIS A 277 -9.94 11.46 -18.11
CA HIS A 277 -8.52 11.88 -18.02
C HIS A 277 -7.62 10.66 -17.79
N ALA A 278 -6.59 10.52 -18.64
CA ALA A 278 -5.54 9.53 -18.45
C ALA A 278 -4.55 9.98 -17.36
N ALA A 279 -4.09 9.02 -16.58
CA ALA A 279 -3.14 9.29 -15.52
C ALA A 279 -1.81 9.85 -16.06
N ARG A 280 -1.30 10.88 -15.39
CA ARG A 280 0.01 11.48 -15.63
C ARG A 280 1.07 10.77 -14.78
N GLY A 281 1.57 9.66 -15.26
CA GLY A 281 2.56 8.85 -14.55
C GLY A 281 1.98 7.53 -14.05
N ASP A 282 2.86 6.65 -13.61
CA ASP A 282 2.51 5.28 -13.27
C ASP A 282 2.23 5.08 -11.79
N GLU A 283 2.66 6.01 -10.93
CA GLU A 283 2.57 5.88 -9.49
C GLU A 283 2.10 7.16 -8.81
N ALA A 284 1.39 6.98 -7.70
CA ALA A 284 1.03 8.05 -6.77
C ALA A 284 1.30 7.59 -5.34
N MET A 285 2.23 8.29 -4.66
CA MET A 285 2.47 8.15 -3.23
C MET A 285 1.71 9.26 -2.50
N LEU A 286 0.91 8.87 -1.52
CA LEU A 286 0.10 9.73 -0.68
C LEU A 286 0.45 9.43 0.77
N GLU A 287 0.55 10.46 1.60
CA GLU A 287 0.83 10.28 3.02
C GLU A 287 0.11 11.32 3.87
N THR A 288 -0.20 10.93 5.10
CA THR A 288 -0.76 11.83 6.11
C THR A 288 -0.36 11.37 7.51
N VAL A 289 -0.32 12.32 8.43
CA VAL A 289 -0.10 12.08 9.86
C VAL A 289 -1.26 12.71 10.61
N ILE A 290 -2.02 11.90 11.33
CA ILE A 290 -3.26 12.34 11.99
C ILE A 290 -3.34 11.80 13.43
N PRO A 291 -3.96 12.54 14.36
CA PRO A 291 -4.33 11.99 15.66
C PRO A 291 -5.28 10.80 15.49
N ALA A 292 -5.09 9.74 16.28
CA ALA A 292 -5.96 8.58 16.23
C ALA A 292 -7.37 8.85 16.77
N GLU A 293 -7.52 9.88 17.57
CA GLU A 293 -8.80 10.31 18.12
C GLU A 293 -9.61 11.03 17.03
N ASN A 294 -10.88 10.68 16.91
CA ASN A 294 -11.85 11.36 16.04
C ASN A 294 -11.57 11.20 14.51
N VAL A 295 -10.86 10.18 14.09
CA VAL A 295 -10.66 9.89 12.66
C VAL A 295 -12.00 9.70 11.97
N SER A 296 -12.90 8.90 12.55
CA SER A 296 -14.24 8.62 12.02
C SER A 296 -15.11 9.86 11.87
N SER A 297 -15.08 10.77 12.85
CA SER A 297 -15.87 12.00 12.82
C SER A 297 -15.34 13.06 11.85
N ARG A 298 -14.06 12.97 11.45
CA ARG A 298 -13.38 13.89 10.53
C ARG A 298 -12.84 13.19 9.28
N LEU A 299 -13.41 12.04 8.94
CA LEU A 299 -12.89 11.18 7.89
C LEU A 299 -12.76 11.88 6.53
N SER A 300 -13.77 12.69 6.15
CA SER A 300 -13.73 13.45 4.90
C SER A 300 -12.60 14.49 4.87
N GLU A 301 -12.34 15.16 5.99
CA GLU A 301 -11.24 16.14 6.10
C GLU A 301 -9.87 15.47 5.93
N HIS A 302 -9.69 14.26 6.50
CA HIS A 302 -8.44 13.51 6.36
C HIS A 302 -8.26 12.92 4.96
N LEU A 303 -9.33 12.49 4.32
CA LEU A 303 -9.30 11.90 2.98
C LEU A 303 -9.16 12.94 1.87
N PHE A 304 -9.74 14.13 2.03
CA PHE A 304 -9.78 15.14 0.97
C PHE A 304 -8.41 15.48 0.37
N PRO A 305 -7.35 15.78 1.15
CA PRO A 305 -6.03 16.08 0.58
C PRO A 305 -5.41 14.88 -0.14
N LEU A 306 -5.62 13.66 0.35
CA LEU A 306 -5.11 12.43 -0.27
C LEU A 306 -5.81 12.19 -1.62
N ILE A 307 -7.13 12.27 -1.65
CA ILE A 307 -7.92 12.08 -2.86
C ILE A 307 -7.64 13.18 -3.89
N SER A 308 -7.53 14.44 -3.46
CA SER A 308 -7.17 15.55 -4.36
C SER A 308 -5.83 15.30 -5.03
N SER A 309 -4.81 14.92 -4.26
CA SER A 309 -3.47 14.61 -4.79
C SER A 309 -3.49 13.42 -5.75
N LEU A 310 -4.29 12.38 -5.47
CA LEU A 310 -4.45 11.25 -6.38
C LEU A 310 -5.12 11.68 -7.69
N TYR A 311 -6.21 12.45 -7.61
CA TYR A 311 -6.99 12.83 -8.80
C TYR A 311 -6.28 13.90 -9.66
N GLU A 312 -5.38 14.69 -9.08
CA GLU A 312 -4.49 15.55 -9.85
C GLU A 312 -3.61 14.77 -10.85
N ARG A 313 -3.27 13.50 -10.53
CA ARG A 313 -2.56 12.61 -11.47
C ARG A 313 -3.38 12.36 -12.73
N PHE A 314 -4.69 12.43 -12.63
CA PHE A 314 -5.63 12.31 -13.75
C PHE A 314 -6.06 13.67 -14.32
N GLY A 315 -5.38 14.75 -13.97
CA GLY A 315 -5.66 16.10 -14.46
C GLY A 315 -6.94 16.73 -13.90
N VAL A 316 -7.49 16.16 -12.85
CA VAL A 316 -8.66 16.73 -12.18
C VAL A 316 -8.21 17.86 -11.27
N ALA A 317 -8.52 19.08 -11.65
CA ALA A 317 -8.34 20.27 -10.81
C ALA A 317 -9.68 20.65 -10.15
N GLY A 318 -9.61 21.11 -8.90
CA GLY A 318 -10.78 21.66 -8.24
C GLY A 318 -11.80 20.63 -7.73
N LEU A 319 -11.34 19.45 -7.32
CA LEU A 319 -12.18 18.55 -6.53
C LEU A 319 -12.65 19.29 -5.28
N SER A 320 -13.96 19.36 -5.05
CA SER A 320 -14.47 20.05 -3.86
C SER A 320 -14.54 19.09 -2.66
N GLU A 321 -14.23 19.60 -1.49
CA GLU A 321 -14.34 18.85 -0.22
C GLU A 321 -15.76 18.31 0.01
N ASN A 322 -16.79 19.09 -0.35
CA ASN A 322 -18.19 18.67 -0.23
C ASN A 322 -18.50 17.41 -1.06
N ARG A 323 -17.85 17.21 -2.22
CA ARG A 323 -18.02 16.00 -3.03
C ARG A 323 -17.37 14.78 -2.36
N VAL A 324 -16.17 14.95 -1.80
CA VAL A 324 -15.52 13.90 -1.02
C VAL A 324 -16.35 13.58 0.21
N LYS A 325 -16.85 14.59 0.92
CA LYS A 325 -17.72 14.41 2.08
C LYS A 325 -18.98 13.61 1.74
N ALA A 326 -19.67 13.97 0.68
CA ALA A 326 -20.88 13.26 0.26
C ALA A 326 -20.59 11.76 -0.05
N GLU A 327 -19.43 11.46 -0.61
CA GLU A 327 -19.03 10.07 -0.88
C GLU A 327 -18.61 9.32 0.39
N VAL A 328 -17.96 10.01 1.34
CA VAL A 328 -17.66 9.47 2.67
C VAL A 328 -18.94 9.19 3.45
N ASP A 329 -19.92 10.09 3.42
CA ASP A 329 -21.21 9.89 4.08
C ASP A 329 -21.91 8.63 3.53
N ARG A 330 -21.93 8.44 2.21
CA ARG A 330 -22.46 7.21 1.56
C ARG A 330 -21.69 5.97 1.96
N PHE A 331 -20.36 6.05 2.02
CA PHE A 331 -19.51 4.96 2.49
C PHE A 331 -19.85 4.56 3.92
N LEU A 332 -20.01 5.49 4.82
CA LEU A 332 -20.36 5.24 6.22
C LEU A 332 -21.77 4.67 6.39
N GLU A 333 -22.72 5.07 5.53
CA GLU A 333 -24.07 4.53 5.48
C GLU A 333 -24.13 3.12 4.88
N SER A 334 -23.13 2.72 4.08
CA SER A 334 -23.08 1.41 3.46
C SER A 334 -22.94 0.32 4.53
N ARG A 335 -23.97 -0.51 4.70
CA ARG A 335 -23.90 -1.70 5.55
C ARG A 335 -23.41 -2.87 4.69
N SER A 336 -22.25 -3.41 5.02
CA SER A 336 -21.80 -4.65 4.37
C SER A 336 -22.84 -5.76 4.56
N PRO A 337 -23.20 -6.50 3.51
CA PRO A 337 -24.05 -7.69 3.64
C PRO A 337 -23.44 -8.77 4.55
N LEU A 338 -22.13 -8.73 4.83
CA LEU A 338 -21.46 -9.66 5.75
C LEU A 338 -21.86 -9.47 7.22
N ASN A 339 -22.41 -8.33 7.61
CA ASN A 339 -22.93 -8.11 8.96
C ASN A 339 -24.28 -8.84 9.22
N ASN A 340 -24.92 -9.39 8.21
CA ASN A 340 -26.17 -10.15 8.33
C ASN A 340 -25.95 -11.67 8.35
N ILE A 341 -24.73 -12.15 8.29
CA ILE A 341 -24.39 -13.57 8.51
C ILE A 341 -24.00 -13.70 9.99
N SER A 342 -25.01 -13.66 10.84
CA SER A 342 -24.89 -14.14 12.23
C SER A 342 -24.59 -15.63 12.25
N PRO A 343 -23.87 -16.11 13.28
CA PRO A 343 -23.23 -17.41 13.35
C PRO A 343 -24.17 -18.60 13.22
#